data_358b6780a4d61acbcd6434af501f9602
#
_entry.id   358b6780a4d61acbcd6434af501f9602
#
_cell.length_a   1.000
_cell.length_b   1.000
_cell.length_c   1.000
_cell.angle_alpha   90.00
_cell.angle_beta   90.00
_cell.angle_gamma   90.00
#
_symmetry.space_group_name_H-M   'P 1'
#
loop_
_entity.id
_entity.type
_entity.pdbx_description
1 polymer ?
#
loop_
_entity_poly.entity_id
_entity_poly.type
_entity_poly.pdbx_seq_one_letter_code
_entity_poly.pdbx_strand_id
1 'polypeptide(L)'
;MMASAPVGASLQTSGESRRGDWALLGGLTFLLFLAHMLVSGRYGYFVDELYYLACSQHLDWGYVDQAPLIAVITWFARKTLGDSLMALHFFPAVAAAVKVVLTGLIARELGARRFGMTLACVCVMVAPIWLGMDSLLTMNAFEPCFWMACALIALKIFNGASPKLWLLFGAVAGLGLENKHSTLIFGFGLFVGLLLSRQRKQFAEPWIWIGGLLAFLIFLPNLLWEVHRGFPTAELLRNVQASGRNTELGPLAFMAVQLLILNPLAAPVWVAGLVELLRDREGRGWLALGVCYVVVMVVMLAMHGRLYYPAPAYPMLFAAGGVAFERWFGQLQSGRWLKPAYATLIVVAGLILAPSAYFPMLSVEQYIAYSRLLHLQPVRIENHQMGPLPQLYADQFGWREMAKVVADAYHKLPPEEQKSCAIFGQNYGQAGAIDFFGSKMGLPAAISGHQSYFYWGPRGYSGECMIVLDDRPEQLGELYRDVEKVGTVFHPLSMPYQHFDVYLCRGAKFGTLGKLWPQIKRWN
;
A
#
# COMPACT_ATOMS: atom_id res chain seq x y z
N MET A 1 -57.61 -20.91 24.65
CA MET A 1 -56.26 -21.24 25.15
C MET A 1 -55.25 -20.98 24.06
N MET A 2 -54.64 -19.81 24.06
CA MET A 2 -53.51 -19.51 23.17
C MET A 2 -52.21 -19.83 23.92
N ALA A 3 -51.48 -20.80 23.45
CA ALA A 3 -50.19 -21.19 24.01
C ALA A 3 -49.13 -20.12 23.69
N SER A 4 -48.59 -19.47 24.72
CA SER A 4 -47.45 -18.55 24.59
C SER A 4 -46.20 -19.34 24.24
N ALA A 5 -45.60 -19.05 23.06
CA ALA A 5 -44.29 -19.58 22.68
C ALA A 5 -43.22 -19.08 23.68
N PRO A 6 -42.22 -19.90 24.04
CA PRO A 6 -41.24 -19.53 25.04
C PRO A 6 -40.24 -18.49 24.47
N VAL A 7 -40.20 -17.33 25.13
CA VAL A 7 -39.28 -16.21 24.84
C VAL A 7 -37.78 -16.63 24.86
N GLY A 8 -37.45 -17.74 25.49
CA GLY A 8 -36.08 -18.28 25.58
C GLY A 8 -35.50 -18.83 24.25
N ALA A 9 -36.35 -19.31 23.34
CA ALA A 9 -35.91 -19.91 22.08
C ALA A 9 -35.39 -18.86 21.07
N SER A 10 -35.93 -17.63 21.11
CA SER A 10 -35.52 -16.53 20.23
C SER A 10 -34.16 -15.91 20.61
N LEU A 11 -33.81 -15.91 21.88
CA LEU A 11 -32.53 -15.39 22.39
C LEU A 11 -31.37 -16.38 22.16
N GLN A 12 -31.64 -17.70 22.29
CA GLN A 12 -30.65 -18.74 22.00
C GLN A 12 -30.28 -18.81 20.50
N THR A 13 -31.28 -18.76 19.61
CA THR A 13 -31.03 -18.76 18.14
C THR A 13 -30.29 -17.52 17.68
N SER A 14 -30.46 -16.36 18.31
CA SER A 14 -29.71 -15.15 18.02
C SER A 14 -28.24 -15.24 18.48
N GLY A 15 -27.98 -15.90 19.59
CA GLY A 15 -26.63 -16.11 20.13
C GLY A 15 -25.81 -17.11 19.31
N GLU A 16 -26.40 -18.23 18.90
CA GLU A 16 -25.77 -19.25 18.06
C GLU A 16 -25.48 -18.73 16.63
N SER A 17 -26.40 -17.96 16.06
CA SER A 17 -26.16 -17.29 14.76
C SER A 17 -24.97 -16.34 14.84
N ARG A 18 -24.87 -15.54 15.90
CA ARG A 18 -23.73 -14.63 16.11
C ARG A 18 -22.39 -15.36 16.25
N ARG A 19 -22.34 -16.45 17.04
CA ARG A 19 -21.11 -17.25 17.19
C ARG A 19 -20.67 -17.86 15.88
N GLY A 20 -21.62 -18.37 15.07
CA GLY A 20 -21.32 -18.93 13.76
C GLY A 20 -20.77 -17.90 12.75
N ASP A 21 -21.22 -16.64 12.82
CA ASP A 21 -20.71 -15.55 11.97
C ASP A 21 -19.28 -15.15 12.35
N TRP A 22 -18.98 -15.07 13.65
CA TRP A 22 -17.61 -14.81 14.12
C TRP A 22 -16.64 -15.93 13.79
N ALA A 23 -17.07 -17.19 13.91
CA ALA A 23 -16.26 -18.33 13.53
C ALA A 23 -15.93 -18.33 12.03
N LEU A 24 -16.91 -17.99 11.19
CA LEU A 24 -16.71 -17.85 9.74
C LEU A 24 -15.72 -16.73 9.42
N LEU A 25 -15.92 -15.53 9.96
CA LEU A 25 -15.00 -14.40 9.75
C LEU A 25 -13.60 -14.74 10.24
N GLY A 26 -13.49 -15.35 11.43
CA GLY A 26 -12.19 -15.79 11.98
C GLY A 26 -11.50 -16.80 11.08
N GLY A 27 -12.24 -17.78 10.53
CA GLY A 27 -11.71 -18.77 9.60
C GLY A 27 -11.20 -18.16 8.29
N LEU A 28 -11.98 -17.27 7.66
CA LEU A 28 -11.59 -16.58 6.43
C LEU A 28 -10.37 -15.68 6.65
N THR A 29 -10.39 -14.93 7.75
CA THR A 29 -9.30 -14.03 8.16
C THR A 29 -8.00 -14.80 8.39
N PHE A 30 -8.08 -15.90 9.14
CA PHE A 30 -6.92 -16.75 9.42
C PHE A 30 -6.37 -17.40 8.16
N LEU A 31 -7.25 -17.87 7.25
CA LEU A 31 -6.84 -18.44 5.97
C LEU A 31 -6.06 -17.45 5.12
N LEU A 32 -6.53 -16.20 5.01
CA LEU A 32 -5.84 -15.16 4.24
C LEU A 32 -4.50 -14.78 4.89
N PHE A 33 -4.48 -14.58 6.20
CA PHE A 33 -3.25 -14.33 6.95
C PHE A 33 -2.22 -15.44 6.70
N LEU A 34 -2.64 -16.69 6.85
CA LEU A 34 -1.77 -17.84 6.61
C LEU A 34 -1.26 -17.90 5.17
N ALA A 35 -2.12 -17.62 4.18
CA ALA A 35 -1.73 -17.59 2.78
C ALA A 35 -0.60 -16.57 2.52
N HIS A 36 -0.71 -15.34 3.06
CA HIS A 36 0.35 -14.33 2.96
C HIS A 36 1.63 -14.76 3.67
N MET A 37 1.53 -15.33 4.87
CA MET A 37 2.72 -15.79 5.61
C MET A 37 3.42 -16.95 4.91
N LEU A 38 2.70 -17.87 4.27
CA LEU A 38 3.28 -18.99 3.53
C LEU A 38 4.06 -18.59 2.26
N VAL A 39 3.70 -17.46 1.66
CA VAL A 39 4.39 -16.93 0.48
C VAL A 39 5.43 -15.87 0.83
N SER A 40 5.42 -15.37 2.08
CA SER A 40 6.38 -14.39 2.57
C SER A 40 7.82 -14.92 2.45
N GLY A 41 8.71 -14.10 1.91
CA GLY A 41 10.12 -14.47 1.76
C GLY A 41 10.46 -15.35 0.55
N ARG A 42 9.50 -15.67 -0.32
CA ARG A 42 9.80 -16.40 -1.57
C ARG A 42 10.61 -15.61 -2.57
N TYR A 43 10.44 -14.29 -2.58
CA TYR A 43 11.24 -13.34 -3.37
C TYR A 43 12.09 -12.49 -2.42
N GLY A 44 12.73 -11.44 -2.94
CA GLY A 44 13.61 -10.58 -2.14
C GLY A 44 12.88 -9.41 -1.44
N TYR A 45 13.66 -8.50 -0.87
CA TYR A 45 13.14 -7.25 -0.33
C TYR A 45 12.75 -6.32 -1.48
N PHE A 46 11.56 -5.76 -1.40
CA PHE A 46 11.12 -4.74 -2.35
C PHE A 46 11.88 -3.42 -2.11
N VAL A 47 12.10 -2.66 -3.17
CA VAL A 47 12.88 -1.42 -3.12
C VAL A 47 12.42 -0.46 -2.03
N ASP A 48 11.10 -0.27 -1.85
CA ASP A 48 10.56 0.61 -0.83
C ASP A 48 10.75 0.05 0.59
N GLU A 49 10.76 -1.27 0.76
CA GLU A 49 11.02 -1.90 2.08
C GLU A 49 12.43 -1.60 2.57
N LEU A 50 13.42 -1.59 1.67
CA LEU A 50 14.80 -1.21 2.00
C LEU A 50 14.87 0.27 2.44
N TYR A 51 14.08 1.12 1.81
CA TYR A 51 13.96 2.51 2.20
C TYR A 51 13.24 2.68 3.55
N TYR A 52 12.14 1.95 3.80
CA TYR A 52 11.46 2.02 5.09
C TYR A 52 12.31 1.44 6.23
N LEU A 53 13.16 0.46 5.95
CA LEU A 53 14.17 -0.01 6.90
C LEU A 53 15.16 1.12 7.27
N ALA A 54 15.60 1.92 6.30
CA ALA A 54 16.43 3.09 6.56
C ALA A 54 15.65 4.19 7.31
N CYS A 55 14.42 4.53 6.89
CA CYS A 55 13.55 5.47 7.59
C CYS A 55 13.31 5.07 9.05
N SER A 56 13.19 3.76 9.33
CA SER A 56 13.00 3.25 10.69
C SER A 56 14.19 3.49 11.63
N GLN A 57 15.37 3.80 11.08
CA GLN A 57 16.55 4.21 11.87
C GLN A 57 16.62 5.74 12.06
N HIS A 58 15.83 6.48 11.28
CA HIS A 58 15.77 7.94 11.26
C HIS A 58 14.31 8.39 11.42
N LEU A 59 13.67 8.01 12.56
CA LEU A 59 12.28 8.38 12.82
C LEU A 59 12.12 9.89 12.86
N ASP A 60 11.18 10.40 12.09
CA ASP A 60 10.80 11.80 12.01
C ASP A 60 9.26 11.90 11.83
N TRP A 61 8.72 13.10 11.93
CA TRP A 61 7.30 13.37 11.78
C TRP A 61 6.83 13.41 10.32
N GLY A 62 7.71 13.20 9.36
CA GLY A 62 7.41 13.10 7.94
C GLY A 62 8.62 12.70 7.12
N TYR A 63 8.38 12.35 5.88
CA TYR A 63 9.38 12.01 4.87
C TYR A 63 8.96 12.65 3.55
N VAL A 64 9.90 12.76 2.60
CA VAL A 64 9.64 13.45 1.31
C VAL A 64 8.47 12.85 0.54
N ASP A 65 8.32 11.54 0.57
CA ASP A 65 7.40 10.76 -0.25
C ASP A 65 6.30 10.03 0.54
N GLN A 66 6.30 10.17 1.88
CA GLN A 66 5.39 9.41 2.74
C GLN A 66 5.15 10.07 4.10
N ALA A 67 4.00 9.77 4.68
CA ALA A 67 3.68 10.06 6.06
C ALA A 67 4.42 9.09 7.02
N PRO A 68 4.57 9.41 8.32
CA PRO A 68 5.51 8.72 9.21
C PRO A 68 5.10 7.30 9.63
N LEU A 69 3.84 6.92 9.55
CA LEU A 69 3.35 5.68 10.18
C LEU A 69 4.04 4.42 9.64
N ILE A 70 4.37 4.37 8.35
CA ILE A 70 5.05 3.19 7.77
C ILE A 70 6.47 3.01 8.35
N ALA A 71 7.19 4.09 8.60
CA ALA A 71 8.50 4.05 9.25
C ALA A 71 8.38 3.58 10.72
N VAL A 72 7.33 4.01 11.43
CA VAL A 72 7.02 3.56 12.81
C VAL A 72 6.65 2.07 12.82
N ILE A 73 5.81 1.60 11.89
CA ILE A 73 5.48 0.17 11.76
C ILE A 73 6.75 -0.65 11.48
N THR A 74 7.61 -0.19 10.58
CA THR A 74 8.87 -0.85 10.26
C THR A 74 9.81 -0.89 11.47
N TRP A 75 9.91 0.22 12.20
CA TRP A 75 10.67 0.28 13.46
C TRP A 75 10.15 -0.73 14.48
N PHE A 76 8.83 -0.79 14.66
CA PHE A 76 8.20 -1.72 15.59
C PHE A 76 8.43 -3.18 15.16
N ALA A 77 8.30 -3.51 13.86
CA ALA A 77 8.60 -4.82 13.31
C ALA A 77 10.04 -5.24 13.66
N ARG A 78 11.01 -4.37 13.38
CA ARG A 78 12.43 -4.62 13.65
C ARG A 78 12.73 -4.84 15.13
N LYS A 79 12.08 -4.09 16.01
CA LYS A 79 12.28 -4.18 17.47
C LYS A 79 11.65 -5.41 18.09
N THR A 80 10.56 -5.94 17.51
CA THR A 80 9.79 -7.05 18.08
C THR A 80 10.03 -8.39 17.39
N LEU A 81 10.06 -8.40 16.04
CA LEU A 81 10.13 -9.62 15.23
C LEU A 81 11.46 -9.74 14.45
N GLY A 82 12.24 -8.67 14.38
CA GLY A 82 13.46 -8.59 13.59
C GLY A 82 13.24 -8.00 12.20
N ASP A 83 14.28 -8.09 11.36
CA ASP A 83 14.32 -7.46 10.04
C ASP A 83 14.28 -8.45 8.88
N SER A 84 13.87 -9.70 9.14
CA SER A 84 13.64 -10.69 8.08
C SER A 84 12.38 -10.35 7.27
N LEU A 85 12.30 -10.83 6.02
CA LEU A 85 11.10 -10.66 5.18
C LEU A 85 9.83 -11.16 5.88
N MET A 86 9.90 -12.31 6.56
CA MET A 86 8.77 -12.84 7.30
C MET A 86 8.33 -11.92 8.45
N ALA A 87 9.28 -11.29 9.14
CA ALA A 87 9.00 -10.33 10.20
C ALA A 87 8.34 -9.06 9.66
N LEU A 88 8.83 -8.54 8.53
CA LEU A 88 8.28 -7.34 7.90
C LEU A 88 6.89 -7.61 7.30
N HIS A 89 6.71 -8.73 6.59
CA HIS A 89 5.46 -9.08 5.93
C HIS A 89 4.36 -9.55 6.90
N PHE A 90 4.69 -9.81 8.17
CA PHE A 90 3.70 -10.10 9.21
C PHE A 90 2.64 -8.98 9.33
N PHE A 91 3.07 -7.72 9.29
CA PHE A 91 2.17 -6.57 9.47
C PHE A 91 1.22 -6.35 8.29
N PRO A 92 1.65 -6.37 7.01
CA PRO A 92 0.75 -6.39 5.87
C PRO A 92 -0.23 -7.58 5.90
N ALA A 93 0.23 -8.78 6.28
CA ALA A 93 -0.65 -9.95 6.43
C ALA A 93 -1.74 -9.73 7.51
N VAL A 94 -1.39 -9.08 8.63
CA VAL A 94 -2.37 -8.66 9.64
C VAL A 94 -3.33 -7.62 9.07
N ALA A 95 -2.84 -6.63 8.30
CA ALA A 95 -3.69 -5.64 7.66
C ALA A 95 -4.66 -6.29 6.65
N ALA A 96 -4.22 -7.27 5.85
CA ALA A 96 -5.08 -8.07 4.99
C ALA A 96 -6.21 -8.76 5.78
N ALA A 97 -5.87 -9.37 6.91
CA ALA A 97 -6.80 -10.01 7.82
C ALA A 97 -7.82 -9.00 8.39
N VAL A 98 -7.36 -7.84 8.86
CA VAL A 98 -8.21 -6.75 9.38
C VAL A 98 -9.16 -6.23 8.31
N LYS A 99 -8.71 -6.08 7.07
CA LYS A 99 -9.53 -5.67 5.92
C LYS A 99 -10.71 -6.61 5.69
N VAL A 100 -10.49 -7.93 5.76
CA VAL A 100 -11.56 -8.94 5.62
C VAL A 100 -12.57 -8.82 6.77
N VAL A 101 -12.09 -8.67 8.01
CA VAL A 101 -12.96 -8.46 9.17
C VAL A 101 -13.82 -7.21 8.99
N LEU A 102 -13.21 -6.08 8.65
CA LEU A 102 -13.91 -4.82 8.44
C LEU A 102 -14.96 -4.92 7.32
N THR A 103 -14.63 -5.60 6.21
CA THR A 103 -15.57 -5.83 5.11
C THR A 103 -16.78 -6.65 5.57
N GLY A 104 -16.55 -7.74 6.32
CA GLY A 104 -17.60 -8.57 6.88
C GLY A 104 -18.50 -7.80 7.87
N LEU A 105 -17.90 -6.96 8.72
CA LEU A 105 -18.63 -6.10 9.65
C LEU A 105 -19.45 -5.03 8.93
N ILE A 106 -18.90 -4.40 7.88
CA ILE A 106 -19.65 -3.45 7.04
C ILE A 106 -20.84 -4.16 6.37
N ALA A 107 -20.61 -5.34 5.77
CA ALA A 107 -21.68 -6.11 5.15
C ALA A 107 -22.82 -6.41 6.16
N ARG A 108 -22.45 -6.76 7.38
CA ARG A 108 -23.42 -7.02 8.46
C ARG A 108 -24.18 -5.77 8.87
N GLU A 109 -23.52 -4.63 9.04
CA GLU A 109 -24.17 -3.34 9.35
C GLU A 109 -25.14 -2.91 8.23
N LEU A 110 -24.86 -3.30 6.99
CA LEU A 110 -25.73 -3.11 5.83
C LEU A 110 -26.85 -4.17 5.75
N GLY A 111 -26.91 -5.14 6.67
CA GLY A 111 -27.97 -6.13 6.75
C GLY A 111 -27.70 -7.45 6.02
N ALA A 112 -26.46 -7.72 5.60
CA ALA A 112 -26.09 -9.02 5.06
C ALA A 112 -26.25 -10.12 6.12
N ARG A 113 -26.70 -11.30 5.67
CA ARG A 113 -26.61 -12.55 6.40
C ARG A 113 -25.31 -13.28 6.01
N ARG A 114 -25.17 -14.54 6.38
CA ARG A 114 -23.93 -15.32 6.18
C ARG A 114 -23.43 -15.33 4.74
N PHE A 115 -24.33 -15.54 3.77
CA PHE A 115 -23.88 -15.61 2.36
C PHE A 115 -23.36 -14.27 1.86
N GLY A 116 -24.10 -13.19 2.07
CA GLY A 116 -23.68 -11.85 1.62
C GLY A 116 -22.36 -11.41 2.27
N MET A 117 -22.21 -11.70 3.57
CA MET A 117 -20.97 -11.45 4.30
C MET A 117 -19.81 -12.29 3.74
N THR A 118 -20.02 -13.60 3.51
CA THR A 118 -19.01 -14.49 2.92
C THR A 118 -18.60 -14.04 1.53
N LEU A 119 -19.58 -13.71 0.67
CA LEU A 119 -19.31 -13.26 -0.69
C LEU A 119 -18.48 -11.98 -0.71
N ALA A 120 -18.83 -11.00 0.13
CA ALA A 120 -18.07 -9.76 0.26
C ALA A 120 -16.62 -10.02 0.71
N CYS A 121 -16.44 -10.85 1.75
CA CYS A 121 -15.10 -11.22 2.23
C CYS A 121 -14.29 -11.96 1.16
N VAL A 122 -14.91 -12.93 0.46
CA VAL A 122 -14.24 -13.67 -0.62
C VAL A 122 -13.82 -12.75 -1.75
N CYS A 123 -14.67 -11.81 -2.17
CA CYS A 123 -14.30 -10.82 -3.19
C CYS A 123 -13.05 -10.02 -2.78
N VAL A 124 -12.95 -9.62 -1.52
CA VAL A 124 -11.77 -8.90 -1.00
C VAL A 124 -10.55 -9.82 -0.93
N MET A 125 -10.70 -11.04 -0.43
CA MET A 125 -9.61 -12.00 -0.23
C MET A 125 -8.90 -12.38 -1.54
N VAL A 126 -9.64 -12.46 -2.65
CA VAL A 126 -9.09 -12.93 -3.92
C VAL A 126 -9.01 -11.84 -4.99
N ALA A 127 -9.19 -10.58 -4.60
CA ALA A 127 -8.95 -9.47 -5.51
C ALA A 127 -7.45 -9.30 -5.74
N PRO A 128 -7.00 -9.35 -7.01
CA PRO A 128 -5.61 -9.25 -7.38
C PRO A 128 -4.85 -8.11 -6.71
N ILE A 129 -5.47 -6.93 -6.67
CA ILE A 129 -4.82 -5.73 -6.12
C ILE A 129 -4.39 -5.89 -4.65
N TRP A 130 -5.24 -6.49 -3.80
CA TRP A 130 -4.90 -6.65 -2.39
C TRP A 130 -3.97 -7.83 -2.15
N LEU A 131 -4.10 -8.92 -2.93
CA LEU A 131 -3.14 -10.01 -2.86
C LEU A 131 -1.70 -9.51 -3.09
N GLY A 132 -1.51 -8.60 -4.05
CA GLY A 132 -0.21 -7.99 -4.31
C GLY A 132 0.21 -6.98 -3.24
N MET A 133 -0.65 -6.00 -2.93
CA MET A 133 -0.31 -4.93 -1.98
C MET A 133 -0.07 -5.44 -0.56
N ASP A 134 -0.81 -6.46 -0.13
CA ASP A 134 -0.68 -7.05 1.20
C ASP A 134 0.53 -8.02 1.30
N SER A 135 1.21 -8.31 0.18
CA SER A 135 2.44 -9.12 0.15
C SER A 135 3.71 -8.29 0.35
N LEU A 136 3.60 -6.97 0.44
CA LEU A 136 4.71 -6.04 0.60
C LEU A 136 4.45 -5.13 1.80
N LEU A 137 5.50 -4.81 2.55
CA LEU A 137 5.41 -3.81 3.61
C LEU A 137 5.39 -2.41 2.97
N THR A 138 4.19 -1.92 2.69
CA THR A 138 3.97 -0.57 2.17
C THR A 138 2.76 0.08 2.85
N MET A 139 2.68 1.41 2.81
CA MET A 139 1.52 2.14 3.32
C MET A 139 0.20 1.73 2.66
N ASN A 140 0.26 1.16 1.43
CA ASN A 140 -0.92 0.76 0.67
C ASN A 140 -1.63 -0.47 1.27
N ALA A 141 -0.92 -1.34 1.99
CA ALA A 141 -1.53 -2.47 2.69
C ALA A 141 -2.43 -2.02 3.85
N PHE A 142 -2.06 -0.93 4.53
CA PHE A 142 -2.76 -0.41 5.71
C PHE A 142 -3.87 0.58 5.36
N GLU A 143 -3.75 1.33 4.28
CA GLU A 143 -4.70 2.37 3.87
C GLU A 143 -6.15 1.90 3.83
N PRO A 144 -6.51 0.72 3.24
CA PRO A 144 -7.88 0.23 3.24
C PRO A 144 -8.44 -0.03 4.64
N CYS A 145 -7.59 -0.38 5.62
CA CYS A 145 -8.03 -0.61 6.99
C CYS A 145 -8.57 0.68 7.62
N PHE A 146 -7.88 1.81 7.41
CA PHE A 146 -8.33 3.10 7.94
C PHE A 146 -9.62 3.57 7.27
N TRP A 147 -9.71 3.49 5.93
CA TRP A 147 -10.92 3.90 5.21
C TRP A 147 -12.11 3.04 5.60
N MET A 148 -11.95 1.72 5.70
CA MET A 148 -13.03 0.80 6.07
C MET A 148 -13.43 0.92 7.53
N ALA A 149 -12.49 1.18 8.45
CA ALA A 149 -12.82 1.45 9.84
C ALA A 149 -13.64 2.74 9.96
N CYS A 150 -13.26 3.81 9.25
CA CYS A 150 -14.03 5.05 9.16
C CYS A 150 -15.42 4.81 8.58
N ALA A 151 -15.54 4.04 7.48
CA ALA A 151 -16.82 3.70 6.87
C ALA A 151 -17.72 2.90 7.82
N LEU A 152 -17.14 1.92 8.53
CA LEU A 152 -17.88 1.13 9.54
C LEU A 152 -18.40 1.99 10.69
N ILE A 153 -17.57 2.90 11.21
CA ILE A 153 -17.96 3.81 12.29
C ILE A 153 -19.10 4.72 11.82
N ALA A 154 -18.97 5.31 10.62
CA ALA A 154 -20.00 6.14 10.03
C ALA A 154 -21.32 5.37 9.86
N LEU A 155 -21.28 4.14 9.32
CA LEU A 155 -22.45 3.27 9.20
C LEU A 155 -23.12 2.99 10.55
N LYS A 156 -22.35 2.72 11.59
CA LYS A 156 -22.92 2.53 12.95
C LYS A 156 -23.66 3.76 13.42
N ILE A 157 -23.11 4.95 13.20
CA ILE A 157 -23.76 6.22 13.52
C ILE A 157 -25.05 6.38 12.70
N PHE A 158 -25.02 6.09 11.40
CA PHE A 158 -26.20 6.16 10.53
C PHE A 158 -27.29 5.19 10.95
N ASN A 159 -26.91 4.03 11.49
CA ASN A 159 -27.81 3.01 12.02
C ASN A 159 -28.27 3.32 13.47
N GLY A 160 -27.96 4.51 14.02
CA GLY A 160 -28.48 4.98 15.31
C GLY A 160 -27.56 4.73 16.52
N ALA A 161 -26.29 4.36 16.30
CA ALA A 161 -25.31 4.32 17.38
C ALA A 161 -24.98 5.75 17.87
N SER A 162 -24.34 5.83 19.04
CA SER A 162 -24.01 7.11 19.68
C SER A 162 -23.20 8.04 18.76
N PRO A 163 -23.57 9.32 18.62
CA PRO A 163 -22.80 10.31 17.87
C PRO A 163 -21.36 10.50 18.40
N LYS A 164 -21.09 10.13 19.66
CA LYS A 164 -19.73 10.16 20.23
C LYS A 164 -18.73 9.29 19.45
N LEU A 165 -19.21 8.34 18.64
CA LEU A 165 -18.37 7.54 17.76
C LEU A 165 -17.63 8.39 16.71
N TRP A 166 -18.06 9.64 16.46
CA TRP A 166 -17.28 10.57 15.64
C TRP A 166 -15.88 10.87 16.24
N LEU A 167 -15.70 10.72 17.55
CA LEU A 167 -14.36 10.82 18.16
C LEU A 167 -13.46 9.66 17.72
N LEU A 168 -14.00 8.43 17.72
CA LEU A 168 -13.26 7.26 17.22
C LEU A 168 -13.00 7.38 15.73
N PHE A 169 -13.97 7.88 14.95
CA PHE A 169 -13.76 8.20 13.54
C PHE A 169 -12.59 9.17 13.36
N GLY A 170 -12.57 10.26 14.14
CA GLY A 170 -11.48 11.24 14.07
C GLY A 170 -10.12 10.66 14.42
N ALA A 171 -10.04 9.81 15.45
CA ALA A 171 -8.79 9.15 15.80
C ALA A 171 -8.29 8.21 14.68
N VAL A 172 -9.19 7.41 14.09
CA VAL A 172 -8.86 6.51 12.98
C VAL A 172 -8.49 7.29 11.72
N ALA A 173 -9.21 8.37 11.39
CA ALA A 173 -8.92 9.23 10.25
C ALA A 173 -7.57 9.94 10.41
N GLY A 174 -7.26 10.44 11.60
CA GLY A 174 -5.96 11.05 11.92
C GLY A 174 -4.80 10.07 11.73
N LEU A 175 -4.92 8.84 12.25
CA LEU A 175 -3.93 7.79 12.01
C LEU A 175 -3.87 7.38 10.54
N GLY A 176 -4.99 7.41 9.83
CA GLY A 176 -5.03 7.21 8.38
C GLY A 176 -4.25 8.27 7.62
N LEU A 177 -4.28 9.54 8.06
CA LEU A 177 -3.47 10.62 7.50
C LEU A 177 -1.97 10.42 7.77
N GLU A 178 -1.61 9.94 8.96
CA GLU A 178 -0.24 9.56 9.31
C GLU A 178 0.25 8.31 8.52
N ASN A 179 -0.65 7.53 7.92
CA ASN A 179 -0.31 6.47 6.98
C ASN A 179 -0.17 7.01 5.55
N LYS A 180 -1.18 7.77 5.08
CA LYS A 180 -1.20 8.29 3.70
C LYS A 180 -2.18 9.44 3.54
N HIS A 181 -1.73 10.52 2.93
CA HIS A 181 -2.51 11.75 2.76
C HIS A 181 -3.79 11.59 1.90
N SER A 182 -3.89 10.51 1.08
CA SER A 182 -5.11 10.17 0.33
C SER A 182 -6.34 9.93 1.22
N THR A 183 -6.17 9.72 2.53
CA THR A 183 -7.27 9.71 3.51
C THR A 183 -8.07 11.02 3.49
N LEU A 184 -7.46 12.16 3.09
CA LEU A 184 -8.18 13.42 2.85
C LEU A 184 -9.21 13.30 1.73
N ILE A 185 -8.90 12.54 0.68
CA ILE A 185 -9.81 12.35 -0.46
C ILE A 185 -11.04 11.54 -0.02
N PHE A 186 -10.82 10.50 0.80
CA PHE A 186 -11.92 9.76 1.42
C PHE A 186 -12.76 10.67 2.34
N GLY A 187 -12.11 11.45 3.20
CA GLY A 187 -12.77 12.41 4.09
C GLY A 187 -13.60 13.43 3.32
N PHE A 188 -13.05 14.00 2.24
CA PHE A 188 -13.77 14.90 1.35
C PHE A 188 -14.97 14.21 0.68
N GLY A 189 -14.77 12.99 0.16
CA GLY A 189 -15.85 12.20 -0.43
C GLY A 189 -16.98 11.93 0.56
N LEU A 190 -16.64 11.56 1.80
CA LEU A 190 -17.64 11.34 2.85
C LEU A 190 -18.34 12.64 3.25
N PHE A 191 -17.62 13.76 3.34
CA PHE A 191 -18.20 15.06 3.61
C PHE A 191 -19.26 15.44 2.56
N VAL A 192 -18.94 15.31 1.28
CA VAL A 192 -19.90 15.53 0.18
C VAL A 192 -21.08 14.56 0.27
N GLY A 193 -20.81 13.28 0.58
CA GLY A 193 -21.83 12.27 0.76
C GLY A 193 -22.79 12.57 1.91
N LEU A 194 -22.28 13.08 3.03
CA LEU A 194 -23.11 13.55 4.15
C LEU A 194 -24.01 14.71 3.74
N LEU A 195 -23.46 15.71 3.03
CA LEU A 195 -24.21 16.88 2.57
C LEU A 195 -25.37 16.50 1.65
N LEU A 196 -25.16 15.57 0.73
CA LEU A 196 -26.13 15.16 -0.28
C LEU A 196 -27.12 14.09 0.22
N SER A 197 -26.93 13.57 1.43
CA SER A 197 -27.78 12.54 2.00
C SER A 197 -28.62 13.05 3.18
N ARG A 198 -29.51 12.17 3.70
CA ARG A 198 -30.24 12.44 4.94
C ARG A 198 -29.31 12.61 6.16
N GLN A 199 -28.05 12.21 6.04
CA GLN A 199 -27.04 12.30 7.11
C GLN A 199 -26.45 13.71 7.26
N ARG A 200 -26.85 14.69 6.45
CA ARG A 200 -26.50 16.12 6.67
C ARG A 200 -26.85 16.61 8.09
N LYS A 201 -27.80 15.95 8.77
CA LYS A 201 -28.12 16.21 10.18
C LYS A 201 -26.94 16.01 11.13
N GLN A 202 -25.94 15.19 10.76
CA GLN A 202 -24.75 14.97 11.57
C GLN A 202 -23.92 16.23 11.75
N PHE A 203 -24.00 17.19 10.85
CA PHE A 203 -23.29 18.48 10.99
C PHE A 203 -23.86 19.36 12.12
N ALA A 204 -25.07 19.07 12.61
CA ALA A 204 -25.62 19.70 13.80
C ALA A 204 -25.09 19.10 15.12
N GLU A 205 -24.44 17.93 15.04
CA GLU A 205 -23.86 17.25 16.20
C GLU A 205 -22.46 17.82 16.48
N PRO A 206 -22.12 18.22 17.72
CA PRO A 206 -20.80 18.73 18.05
C PRO A 206 -19.69 17.69 17.85
N TRP A 207 -20.04 16.40 17.98
CA TRP A 207 -19.09 15.30 17.97
C TRP A 207 -18.38 15.11 16.63
N ILE A 208 -19.02 15.45 15.50
CA ILE A 208 -18.37 15.37 14.19
C ILE A 208 -17.24 16.41 14.07
N TRP A 209 -17.46 17.61 14.63
CA TRP A 209 -16.46 18.69 14.62
C TRP A 209 -15.30 18.40 15.59
N ILE A 210 -15.62 17.87 16.78
CA ILE A 210 -14.60 17.46 17.76
C ILE A 210 -13.78 16.29 17.19
N GLY A 211 -14.43 15.33 16.52
CA GLY A 211 -13.74 14.25 15.79
C GLY A 211 -12.84 14.77 14.67
N GLY A 212 -13.32 15.74 13.89
CA GLY A 212 -12.50 16.41 12.87
C GLY A 212 -11.29 17.14 13.45
N LEU A 213 -11.48 17.84 14.58
CA LEU A 213 -10.39 18.47 15.31
C LEU A 213 -9.39 17.44 15.84
N LEU A 214 -9.86 16.31 16.38
CA LEU A 214 -9.00 15.23 16.84
C LEU A 214 -8.16 14.64 15.68
N ALA A 215 -8.77 14.40 14.51
CA ALA A 215 -8.05 13.96 13.33
C ALA A 215 -6.96 14.96 12.91
N PHE A 216 -7.30 16.26 12.92
CA PHE A 216 -6.35 17.34 12.63
C PHE A 216 -5.21 17.39 13.65
N LEU A 217 -5.50 17.27 14.95
CA LEU A 217 -4.46 17.28 16.00
C LEU A 217 -3.51 16.09 15.91
N ILE A 218 -4.00 14.91 15.51
CA ILE A 218 -3.15 13.74 15.27
C ILE A 218 -2.26 13.99 14.06
N PHE A 219 -2.79 14.57 12.99
CA PHE A 219 -2.06 14.87 11.76
C PHE A 219 -1.13 16.11 11.88
N LEU A 220 -1.35 16.95 12.88
CA LEU A 220 -0.64 18.23 13.03
C LEU A 220 0.90 18.12 13.06
N PRO A 221 1.51 17.12 13.73
CA PRO A 221 2.97 16.97 13.72
C PRO A 221 3.53 16.77 12.29
N ASN A 222 2.88 15.95 11.48
CA ASN A 222 3.27 15.75 10.08
C ASN A 222 3.08 17.03 9.25
N LEU A 223 1.96 17.71 9.41
CA LEU A 223 1.71 18.98 8.73
C LEU A 223 2.75 20.05 9.10
N LEU A 224 3.12 20.16 10.38
CA LEU A 224 4.16 21.10 10.83
C LEU A 224 5.52 20.73 10.24
N TRP A 225 5.84 19.44 10.15
CA TRP A 225 7.05 18.95 9.48
C TRP A 225 7.08 19.36 8.00
N GLU A 226 5.97 19.15 7.26
CA GLU A 226 5.82 19.57 5.86
C GLU A 226 6.03 21.08 5.69
N VAL A 227 5.38 21.89 6.54
CA VAL A 227 5.53 23.36 6.51
C VAL A 227 6.97 23.77 6.77
N HIS A 228 7.61 23.20 7.82
CA HIS A 228 8.99 23.54 8.18
C HIS A 228 10.00 23.18 7.08
N ARG A 229 9.74 22.11 6.33
CA ARG A 229 10.58 21.62 5.24
C ARG A 229 10.21 22.21 3.87
N GLY A 230 9.22 23.09 3.77
CA GLY A 230 8.79 23.74 2.53
C GLY A 230 7.93 22.87 1.63
N PHE A 231 7.13 21.97 2.20
CA PHE A 231 6.22 21.05 1.51
C PHE A 231 6.92 20.09 0.52
N PRO A 232 7.87 19.27 0.98
CA PRO A 232 8.63 18.36 0.12
C PRO A 232 7.73 17.37 -0.63
N THR A 233 6.66 16.87 -0.02
CA THR A 233 5.69 15.99 -0.70
C THR A 233 5.02 16.69 -1.88
N ALA A 234 4.69 17.98 -1.78
CA ALA A 234 4.09 18.72 -2.87
C ALA A 234 5.11 19.00 -4.00
N GLU A 235 6.38 19.22 -3.68
CA GLU A 235 7.46 19.34 -4.66
C GLU A 235 7.66 18.02 -5.40
N LEU A 236 7.74 16.91 -4.67
CA LEU A 236 7.83 15.57 -5.25
C LEU A 236 6.69 15.29 -6.24
N LEU A 237 5.44 15.53 -5.83
CA LEU A 237 4.27 15.27 -6.69
C LEU A 237 4.33 16.07 -8.00
N ARG A 238 4.75 17.35 -7.92
CA ARG A 238 4.96 18.19 -9.12
C ARG A 238 6.07 17.64 -10.02
N ASN A 239 7.18 17.22 -9.44
CA ASN A 239 8.31 16.66 -10.19
C ASN A 239 7.94 15.34 -10.86
N VAL A 240 7.25 14.44 -10.16
CA VAL A 240 6.75 13.16 -10.71
C VAL A 240 5.78 13.42 -11.88
N GLN A 241 4.88 14.39 -11.73
CA GLN A 241 3.96 14.76 -12.81
C GLN A 241 4.69 15.34 -14.01
N ALA A 242 5.67 16.23 -13.78
CA ALA A 242 6.47 16.84 -14.85
C ALA A 242 7.40 15.84 -15.57
N SER A 243 7.85 14.79 -14.88
CA SER A 243 8.78 13.80 -15.45
C SER A 243 8.14 12.83 -16.45
N GLY A 244 6.80 12.75 -16.51
CA GLY A 244 6.09 11.74 -17.32
C GLY A 244 6.37 10.29 -16.90
N ARG A 245 6.86 10.08 -15.67
CA ARG A 245 7.19 8.76 -15.13
C ARG A 245 5.98 7.84 -15.01
N ASN A 246 4.82 8.40 -14.65
CA ASN A 246 3.60 7.61 -14.49
C ASN A 246 2.98 7.27 -15.84
N THR A 247 2.43 6.06 -15.93
CA THR A 247 1.60 5.67 -17.07
C THR A 247 0.25 6.37 -16.97
N GLU A 248 -0.04 7.28 -17.88
CA GLU A 248 -1.33 7.95 -17.96
C GLU A 248 -2.32 7.14 -18.77
N LEU A 249 -3.45 6.82 -18.19
CA LEU A 249 -4.55 6.14 -18.86
C LEU A 249 -5.74 7.08 -19.02
N GLY A 250 -6.36 7.03 -20.19
CA GLY A 250 -7.66 7.68 -20.38
C GLY A 250 -8.74 7.08 -19.48
N PRO A 251 -9.84 7.81 -19.20
CA PRO A 251 -10.86 7.40 -18.22
C PRO A 251 -11.46 6.01 -18.47
N LEU A 252 -11.71 5.63 -19.70
CA LEU A 252 -12.25 4.31 -20.04
C LEU A 252 -11.24 3.18 -19.75
N ALA A 253 -9.97 3.38 -20.11
CA ALA A 253 -8.91 2.43 -19.82
C ALA A 253 -8.69 2.31 -18.31
N PHE A 254 -8.71 3.43 -17.58
CA PHE A 254 -8.64 3.43 -16.12
C PHE A 254 -9.74 2.58 -15.48
N MET A 255 -11.01 2.75 -15.94
CA MET A 255 -12.14 1.96 -15.46
C MET A 255 -12.02 0.49 -15.84
N ALA A 256 -11.55 0.18 -17.05
CA ALA A 256 -11.34 -1.20 -17.49
C ALA A 256 -10.29 -1.93 -16.62
N VAL A 257 -9.21 -1.22 -16.23
CA VAL A 257 -8.21 -1.77 -15.31
C VAL A 257 -8.79 -2.03 -13.93
N GLN A 258 -9.74 -1.20 -13.42
CA GLN A 258 -10.41 -1.49 -12.15
C GLN A 258 -11.13 -2.84 -12.18
N LEU A 259 -11.77 -3.22 -13.31
CA LEU A 259 -12.38 -4.54 -13.44
C LEU A 259 -11.35 -5.67 -13.30
N LEU A 260 -10.18 -5.49 -13.91
CA LEU A 260 -9.12 -6.51 -13.92
C LEU A 260 -8.47 -6.67 -12.55
N ILE A 261 -8.07 -5.58 -11.92
CA ILE A 261 -7.35 -5.61 -10.63
C ILE A 261 -8.23 -6.00 -9.45
N LEU A 262 -9.55 -5.95 -9.59
CA LEU A 262 -10.53 -6.34 -8.57
C LEU A 262 -11.18 -7.71 -8.85
N ASN A 263 -10.65 -8.49 -9.76
CA ASN A 263 -11.24 -9.72 -10.26
C ASN A 263 -12.50 -9.47 -11.13
N PRO A 264 -12.42 -9.67 -12.46
CA PRO A 264 -13.54 -9.38 -13.38
C PRO A 264 -14.86 -10.06 -13.00
N LEU A 265 -14.78 -11.28 -12.43
CA LEU A 265 -15.97 -12.04 -12.00
C LEU A 265 -16.56 -11.51 -10.68
N ALA A 266 -15.82 -10.71 -9.92
CA ALA A 266 -16.34 -9.99 -8.76
C ALA A 266 -16.92 -8.61 -9.13
N ALA A 267 -16.73 -8.15 -10.38
CA ALA A 267 -17.25 -6.87 -10.83
C ALA A 267 -18.76 -6.70 -10.66
N PRO A 268 -19.62 -7.70 -10.99
CA PRO A 268 -21.05 -7.58 -10.74
C PRO A 268 -21.39 -7.31 -9.26
N VAL A 269 -20.59 -7.81 -8.33
CA VAL A 269 -20.82 -7.63 -6.89
C VAL A 269 -20.61 -6.17 -6.49
N TRP A 270 -19.45 -5.56 -6.82
CA TRP A 270 -19.21 -4.17 -6.43
C TRP A 270 -20.08 -3.18 -7.21
N VAL A 271 -20.43 -3.47 -8.47
CA VAL A 271 -21.39 -2.64 -9.24
C VAL A 271 -22.76 -2.69 -8.58
N ALA A 272 -23.27 -3.88 -8.21
CA ALA A 272 -24.53 -4.02 -7.47
C ALA A 272 -24.46 -3.31 -6.12
N GLY A 273 -23.31 -3.34 -5.45
CA GLY A 273 -23.07 -2.63 -4.19
C GLY A 273 -23.15 -1.12 -4.33
N LEU A 274 -22.54 -0.57 -5.38
CA LEU A 274 -22.67 0.86 -5.69
C LEU A 274 -24.12 1.26 -5.93
N VAL A 275 -24.82 0.48 -6.74
CA VAL A 275 -26.26 0.72 -7.01
C VAL A 275 -27.10 0.63 -5.73
N GLU A 276 -26.82 -0.33 -4.84
CA GLU A 276 -27.52 -0.48 -3.56
C GLU A 276 -27.30 0.74 -2.65
N LEU A 277 -26.05 1.21 -2.54
CA LEU A 277 -25.73 2.41 -1.73
C LEU A 277 -26.37 3.67 -2.31
N LEU A 278 -26.30 3.87 -3.64
CA LEU A 278 -26.86 5.05 -4.28
C LEU A 278 -28.40 5.08 -4.26
N ARG A 279 -29.06 3.92 -4.29
CA ARG A 279 -30.52 3.84 -4.20
C ARG A 279 -31.05 4.10 -2.80
N ASP A 280 -30.27 3.76 -1.76
CA ASP A 280 -30.61 3.93 -0.32
C ASP A 280 -32.11 3.61 -0.03
N ARG A 281 -32.57 2.43 -0.49
CA ARG A 281 -34.01 2.04 -0.47
C ARG A 281 -34.64 2.14 0.92
N GLU A 282 -33.85 1.88 1.97
CA GLU A 282 -34.31 1.93 3.34
C GLU A 282 -34.24 3.34 3.93
N GLY A 283 -33.69 4.31 3.18
CA GLY A 283 -33.58 5.70 3.62
C GLY A 283 -32.71 5.91 4.86
N ARG A 284 -31.78 4.98 5.11
CA ARG A 284 -30.87 5.02 6.27
C ARG A 284 -29.70 5.98 6.09
N GLY A 285 -29.54 6.55 4.89
CA GLY A 285 -28.49 7.49 4.57
C GLY A 285 -27.19 6.80 4.10
N TRP A 286 -27.28 5.55 3.66
CA TRP A 286 -26.17 4.81 3.06
C TRP A 286 -25.70 5.45 1.75
N LEU A 287 -26.56 6.27 1.14
CA LEU A 287 -26.22 7.16 0.01
C LEU A 287 -24.90 7.91 0.24
N ALA A 288 -24.60 8.30 1.50
CA ALA A 288 -23.37 9.00 1.83
C ALA A 288 -22.10 8.21 1.41
N LEU A 289 -22.10 6.88 1.58
CA LEU A 289 -20.97 6.05 1.16
C LEU A 289 -20.92 5.83 -0.35
N GLY A 290 -22.08 5.71 -1.00
CA GLY A 290 -22.15 5.62 -2.46
C GLY A 290 -21.61 6.90 -3.13
N VAL A 291 -22.02 8.08 -2.64
CA VAL A 291 -21.51 9.37 -3.10
C VAL A 291 -20.02 9.51 -2.77
N CYS A 292 -19.58 9.09 -1.59
CA CYS A 292 -18.17 9.10 -1.22
C CYS A 292 -17.32 8.35 -2.27
N TYR A 293 -17.72 7.14 -2.66
CA TYR A 293 -17.02 6.40 -3.71
C TYR A 293 -16.99 7.16 -5.05
N VAL A 294 -18.14 7.70 -5.48
CA VAL A 294 -18.21 8.46 -6.74
C VAL A 294 -17.27 9.67 -6.72
N VAL A 295 -17.24 10.42 -5.60
CA VAL A 295 -16.33 11.56 -5.44
C VAL A 295 -14.87 11.12 -5.47
N VAL A 296 -14.52 10.05 -4.76
CA VAL A 296 -13.16 9.47 -4.81
C VAL A 296 -12.77 9.15 -6.24
N MET A 297 -13.62 8.46 -7.01
CA MET A 297 -13.35 8.13 -8.41
C MET A 297 -13.18 9.36 -9.30
N VAL A 298 -14.05 10.36 -9.15
CA VAL A 298 -13.96 11.61 -9.92
C VAL A 298 -12.66 12.34 -9.62
N VAL A 299 -12.29 12.45 -8.33
CA VAL A 299 -11.02 13.09 -7.92
C VAL A 299 -9.83 12.32 -8.48
N MET A 300 -9.83 10.99 -8.39
CA MET A 300 -8.72 10.16 -8.91
C MET A 300 -8.57 10.29 -10.43
N LEU A 301 -9.66 10.33 -11.17
CA LEU A 301 -9.64 10.57 -12.61
C LEU A 301 -9.15 11.97 -12.96
N ALA A 302 -9.62 12.99 -12.23
CA ALA A 302 -9.23 14.38 -12.47
C ALA A 302 -7.75 14.65 -12.14
N MET A 303 -7.20 13.95 -11.14
CA MET A 303 -5.80 14.08 -10.73
C MET A 303 -4.85 13.15 -11.49
N HIS A 304 -5.32 12.38 -12.48
CA HIS A 304 -4.53 11.33 -13.16
C HIS A 304 -3.86 10.37 -12.14
N GLY A 305 -4.62 9.99 -11.12
CA GLY A 305 -4.14 9.15 -10.02
C GLY A 305 -3.68 7.77 -10.50
N ARG A 306 -2.77 7.13 -9.75
CA ARG A 306 -2.33 5.77 -10.04
C ARG A 306 -3.50 4.78 -9.95
N LEU A 307 -3.44 3.74 -10.75
CA LEU A 307 -4.51 2.74 -10.94
C LEU A 307 -5.05 2.12 -9.64
N TYR A 308 -4.21 1.99 -8.63
CA TYR A 308 -4.55 1.35 -7.37
C TYR A 308 -5.06 2.33 -6.28
N TYR A 309 -5.01 3.64 -6.51
CA TYR A 309 -5.44 4.63 -5.50
C TYR A 309 -6.92 4.54 -5.10
N PRO A 310 -7.88 4.18 -5.98
CA PRO A 310 -9.26 3.97 -5.57
C PRO A 310 -9.50 2.68 -4.79
N ALA A 311 -8.54 1.73 -4.81
CA ALA A 311 -8.73 0.40 -4.23
C ALA A 311 -9.28 0.41 -2.78
N PRO A 312 -8.85 1.32 -1.85
CA PRO A 312 -9.35 1.36 -0.49
C PRO A 312 -10.86 1.56 -0.35
N ALA A 313 -11.55 2.09 -1.38
CA ALA A 313 -12.98 2.34 -1.35
C ALA A 313 -13.84 1.11 -1.75
N TYR A 314 -13.27 0.13 -2.46
CA TYR A 314 -14.07 -1.00 -2.97
C TYR A 314 -14.58 -2.00 -1.93
N PRO A 315 -13.91 -2.27 -0.79
CA PRO A 315 -14.45 -3.20 0.19
C PRO A 315 -15.85 -2.82 0.70
N MET A 316 -16.17 -1.52 0.82
CA MET A 316 -17.53 -1.10 1.18
C MET A 316 -18.56 -1.40 0.07
N LEU A 317 -18.14 -1.36 -1.20
CA LEU A 317 -19.00 -1.74 -2.33
C LEU A 317 -19.21 -3.26 -2.37
N PHE A 318 -18.18 -4.06 -2.12
CA PHE A 318 -18.33 -5.51 -2.00
C PHE A 318 -19.25 -5.88 -0.84
N ALA A 319 -19.15 -5.17 0.29
CA ALA A 319 -20.03 -5.36 1.43
C ALA A 319 -21.51 -5.12 1.06
N ALA A 320 -21.81 -4.00 0.41
CA ALA A 320 -23.16 -3.67 -0.06
C ALA A 320 -23.64 -4.62 -1.19
N GLY A 321 -22.73 -5.02 -2.09
CA GLY A 321 -23.00 -6.00 -3.14
C GLY A 321 -23.34 -7.37 -2.60
N GLY A 322 -22.68 -7.79 -1.51
CA GLY A 322 -23.02 -9.02 -0.81
C GLY A 322 -24.48 -9.02 -0.34
N VAL A 323 -24.98 -7.90 0.20
CA VAL A 323 -26.40 -7.74 0.57
C VAL A 323 -27.32 -7.88 -0.66
N ALA A 324 -26.97 -7.19 -1.76
CA ALA A 324 -27.77 -7.23 -2.97
C ALA A 324 -27.84 -8.64 -3.56
N PHE A 325 -26.70 -9.35 -3.66
CA PHE A 325 -26.63 -10.71 -4.18
C PHE A 325 -27.32 -11.73 -3.28
N GLU A 326 -27.22 -11.57 -1.95
CA GLU A 326 -27.93 -12.45 -1.03
C GLU A 326 -29.44 -12.36 -1.20
N ARG A 327 -29.94 -11.13 -1.36
CA ARG A 327 -31.36 -10.85 -1.61
C ARG A 327 -31.78 -11.43 -2.98
N TRP A 328 -31.02 -11.16 -4.02
CA TRP A 328 -31.30 -11.62 -5.38
C TRP A 328 -31.30 -13.15 -5.47
N PHE A 329 -30.27 -13.83 -5.02
CA PHE A 329 -30.23 -15.29 -5.02
C PHE A 329 -31.25 -15.93 -4.08
N GLY A 330 -31.71 -15.21 -3.06
CA GLY A 330 -32.80 -15.67 -2.19
C GLY A 330 -34.16 -15.73 -2.87
N GLN A 331 -34.34 -14.98 -3.97
CA GLN A 331 -35.59 -14.96 -4.76
C GLN A 331 -35.61 -16.01 -5.88
N LEU A 332 -34.46 -16.60 -6.21
CA LEU A 332 -34.34 -17.59 -7.28
C LEU A 332 -34.56 -19.02 -6.75
N GLN A 333 -35.32 -19.84 -7.47
CA GLN A 333 -35.51 -21.26 -7.11
C GLN A 333 -34.17 -22.01 -7.08
N SER A 334 -33.26 -21.70 -8.02
CA SER A 334 -31.90 -22.25 -8.09
C SER A 334 -30.88 -21.57 -7.18
N GLY A 335 -31.30 -20.58 -6.35
CA GLY A 335 -30.39 -19.79 -5.51
C GLY A 335 -29.54 -20.62 -4.54
N ARG A 336 -30.01 -21.79 -4.13
CA ARG A 336 -29.25 -22.73 -3.28
C ARG A 336 -27.95 -23.19 -3.93
N TRP A 337 -27.93 -23.43 -5.23
CA TRP A 337 -26.75 -23.86 -5.97
C TRP A 337 -25.95 -22.71 -6.53
N LEU A 338 -26.60 -21.62 -6.92
CA LEU A 338 -25.94 -20.45 -7.49
C LEU A 338 -25.03 -19.76 -6.46
N LYS A 339 -25.40 -19.72 -5.18
CA LYS A 339 -24.60 -19.12 -4.11
C LYS A 339 -23.18 -19.72 -4.03
N PRO A 340 -22.99 -21.02 -3.77
CA PRO A 340 -21.65 -21.59 -3.70
C PRO A 340 -20.96 -21.62 -5.07
N ALA A 341 -21.69 -21.88 -6.16
CA ALA A 341 -21.11 -21.90 -7.51
C ALA A 341 -20.49 -20.56 -7.88
N TYR A 342 -21.18 -19.45 -7.65
CA TYR A 342 -20.67 -18.12 -7.96
C TYR A 342 -19.48 -17.73 -7.07
N ALA A 343 -19.55 -18.01 -5.76
CA ALA A 343 -18.43 -17.77 -4.86
C ALA A 343 -17.19 -18.59 -5.27
N THR A 344 -17.37 -19.87 -5.62
CA THR A 344 -16.28 -20.72 -6.14
C THR A 344 -15.69 -20.17 -7.42
N LEU A 345 -16.51 -19.70 -8.35
CA LEU A 345 -16.06 -19.11 -9.61
C LEU A 345 -15.18 -17.87 -9.37
N ILE A 346 -15.56 -16.98 -8.43
CA ILE A 346 -14.75 -15.83 -8.02
C ILE A 346 -13.41 -16.28 -7.41
N VAL A 347 -13.43 -17.30 -6.55
CA VAL A 347 -12.19 -17.83 -5.95
C VAL A 347 -11.26 -18.39 -7.02
N VAL A 348 -11.78 -19.22 -7.91
CA VAL A 348 -10.97 -19.83 -9.01
C VAL A 348 -10.36 -18.75 -9.90
N ALA A 349 -11.17 -17.76 -10.32
CA ALA A 349 -10.65 -16.65 -11.13
C ALA A 349 -9.59 -15.83 -10.40
N GLY A 350 -9.82 -15.53 -9.12
CA GLY A 350 -8.86 -14.81 -8.29
C GLY A 350 -7.54 -15.57 -8.14
N LEU A 351 -7.57 -16.88 -7.89
CA LEU A 351 -6.37 -17.70 -7.80
C LEU A 351 -5.61 -17.81 -9.12
N ILE A 352 -6.33 -17.85 -10.24
CA ILE A 352 -5.71 -17.80 -11.58
C ILE A 352 -5.01 -16.46 -11.80
N LEU A 353 -5.59 -15.34 -11.36
CA LEU A 353 -5.04 -14.01 -11.54
C LEU A 353 -3.98 -13.63 -10.50
N ALA A 354 -3.95 -14.32 -9.35
CA ALA A 354 -3.08 -13.99 -8.22
C ALA A 354 -1.58 -13.85 -8.57
N PRO A 355 -0.96 -14.75 -9.36
CA PRO A 355 0.45 -14.59 -9.70
C PRO A 355 0.72 -13.32 -10.53
N SER A 356 -0.15 -12.98 -11.47
CA SER A 356 -0.01 -11.76 -12.29
C SER A 356 -0.22 -10.48 -11.50
N ALA A 357 -0.81 -10.59 -10.32
CA ALA A 357 -1.10 -9.52 -9.39
C ALA A 357 -0.09 -9.39 -8.25
N TYR A 358 1.10 -9.91 -8.44
CA TYR A 358 2.21 -9.82 -7.48
C TYR A 358 2.02 -10.59 -6.17
N PHE A 359 1.15 -11.61 -6.18
CA PHE A 359 1.08 -12.58 -5.08
C PHE A 359 2.08 -13.72 -5.35
N PRO A 360 3.19 -13.84 -4.60
CA PRO A 360 4.31 -14.70 -4.97
C PRO A 360 4.06 -16.19 -4.61
N MET A 361 2.95 -16.75 -5.09
CA MET A 361 2.61 -18.15 -4.85
C MET A 361 3.39 -19.14 -5.73
N LEU A 362 3.97 -18.68 -6.85
CA LEU A 362 4.78 -19.44 -7.77
C LEU A 362 6.27 -19.17 -7.55
N SER A 363 7.17 -20.14 -7.89
CA SER A 363 8.59 -19.80 -8.04
C SER A 363 8.77 -18.88 -9.27
N VAL A 364 9.95 -18.27 -9.40
CA VAL A 364 10.24 -17.39 -10.55
C VAL A 364 10.10 -18.12 -11.88
N GLU A 365 10.64 -19.34 -11.95
CA GLU A 365 10.57 -20.19 -13.15
C GLU A 365 9.13 -20.57 -13.49
N GLN A 366 8.34 -20.94 -12.47
CA GLN A 366 6.92 -21.24 -12.62
C GLN A 366 6.14 -20.00 -13.05
N TYR A 367 6.48 -18.82 -12.51
CA TYR A 367 5.85 -17.55 -12.93
C TYR A 367 6.14 -17.24 -14.39
N ILE A 368 7.38 -17.40 -14.85
CA ILE A 368 7.76 -17.17 -16.25
C ILE A 368 7.01 -18.15 -17.17
N ALA A 369 6.91 -19.43 -16.79
CA ALA A 369 6.14 -20.43 -17.54
C ALA A 369 4.64 -20.09 -17.59
N TYR A 370 4.06 -19.71 -16.46
CA TYR A 370 2.67 -19.26 -16.34
C TYR A 370 2.39 -18.01 -17.22
N SER A 371 3.26 -17.01 -17.16
CA SER A 371 3.16 -15.77 -17.93
C SER A 371 3.21 -16.05 -19.44
N ARG A 372 4.09 -16.96 -19.88
CA ARG A 372 4.17 -17.41 -21.28
C ARG A 372 2.92 -18.17 -21.72
N LEU A 373 2.42 -19.08 -20.89
CA LEU A 373 1.22 -19.89 -21.18
C LEU A 373 -0.01 -19.01 -21.40
N LEU A 374 -0.18 -17.96 -20.60
CA LEU A 374 -1.31 -17.04 -20.67
C LEU A 374 -1.06 -15.83 -21.58
N HIS A 375 0.09 -15.76 -22.26
CA HIS A 375 0.49 -14.63 -23.11
C HIS A 375 0.39 -13.27 -22.39
N LEU A 376 0.69 -13.26 -21.09
CA LEU A 376 0.61 -12.05 -20.27
C LEU A 376 1.76 -11.10 -20.64
N GLN A 377 1.42 -9.86 -20.91
CA GLN A 377 2.41 -8.79 -21.00
C GLN A 377 2.71 -8.27 -19.60
N PRO A 378 3.99 -8.00 -19.24
CA PRO A 378 4.32 -7.40 -17.96
C PRO A 378 3.57 -6.07 -17.77
N VAL A 379 2.85 -5.96 -16.67
CA VAL A 379 2.14 -4.71 -16.33
C VAL A 379 3.18 -3.64 -16.06
N ARG A 380 3.11 -2.54 -16.79
CA ARG A 380 3.95 -1.36 -16.58
C ARG A 380 3.27 -0.44 -15.59
N ILE A 381 3.90 -0.21 -14.45
CA ILE A 381 3.46 0.79 -13.47
C ILE A 381 4.10 2.14 -13.80
N GLU A 382 5.34 2.09 -14.30
CA GLU A 382 6.14 3.24 -14.70
C GLU A 382 6.74 3.03 -16.10
N ASN A 383 7.13 4.12 -16.76
CA ASN A 383 7.68 4.11 -18.11
C ASN A 383 9.17 3.68 -18.12
N HIS A 384 9.44 2.43 -17.70
CA HIS A 384 10.76 1.82 -17.70
C HIS A 384 10.86 0.68 -18.71
N GLN A 385 12.10 0.39 -19.13
CA GLN A 385 12.41 -0.83 -19.86
C GLN A 385 12.16 -2.04 -18.96
N MET A 386 11.44 -3.05 -19.47
CA MET A 386 11.07 -4.23 -18.69
C MET A 386 12.06 -5.38 -18.91
N GLY A 387 12.35 -6.10 -17.83
CA GLY A 387 13.04 -7.37 -17.83
C GLY A 387 12.08 -8.56 -18.01
N PRO A 388 12.49 -9.78 -17.65
CA PRO A 388 11.67 -10.99 -17.74
C PRO A 388 10.52 -11.02 -16.73
N LEU A 389 10.59 -10.21 -15.68
CA LEU A 389 9.57 -10.09 -14.63
C LEU A 389 8.89 -8.72 -14.69
N PRO A 390 7.63 -8.62 -14.25
CA PRO A 390 6.99 -7.32 -14.05
C PRO A 390 7.66 -6.57 -12.88
N GLN A 391 7.58 -5.23 -12.92
CA GLN A 391 8.35 -4.32 -12.07
C GLN A 391 8.32 -4.67 -10.59
N LEU A 392 7.14 -4.86 -9.97
CA LEU A 392 7.05 -5.14 -8.53
C LEU A 392 7.71 -6.47 -8.11
N TYR A 393 7.87 -7.42 -9.01
CA TYR A 393 8.68 -8.60 -8.76
C TYR A 393 10.16 -8.32 -9.00
N ALA A 394 10.50 -7.69 -10.14
CA ALA A 394 11.88 -7.42 -10.51
C ALA A 394 12.60 -6.51 -9.49
N ASP A 395 11.88 -5.54 -8.90
CA ASP A 395 12.38 -4.65 -7.85
C ASP A 395 12.65 -5.34 -6.49
N GLN A 396 12.46 -6.65 -6.40
CA GLN A 396 12.83 -7.47 -5.24
C GLN A 396 14.17 -8.20 -5.40
N PHE A 397 14.83 -8.08 -6.56
CA PHE A 397 16.06 -8.84 -6.87
C PHE A 397 17.27 -7.94 -7.06
N GLY A 398 18.46 -8.50 -6.86
CA GLY A 398 19.74 -7.87 -7.17
C GLY A 398 20.34 -7.00 -6.06
N TRP A 399 19.60 -6.69 -5.02
CA TRP A 399 20.04 -5.76 -3.96
C TRP A 399 21.21 -6.27 -3.14
N ARG A 400 21.21 -7.56 -2.80
CA ARG A 400 22.29 -8.18 -2.03
C ARG A 400 23.55 -8.34 -2.87
N GLU A 401 23.39 -8.70 -4.13
CA GLU A 401 24.48 -8.81 -5.12
C GLU A 401 25.11 -7.45 -5.34
N MET A 402 24.32 -6.40 -5.49
CA MET A 402 24.80 -5.02 -5.57
C MET A 402 25.63 -4.63 -4.34
N ALA A 403 25.11 -4.87 -3.14
CA ALA A 403 25.84 -4.57 -1.92
C ALA A 403 27.17 -5.35 -1.83
N LYS A 404 27.20 -6.60 -2.33
CA LYS A 404 28.43 -7.39 -2.40
C LYS A 404 29.46 -6.78 -3.35
N VAL A 405 29.06 -6.36 -4.56
CA VAL A 405 29.97 -5.69 -5.52
C VAL A 405 30.61 -4.45 -4.88
N VAL A 406 29.81 -3.66 -4.17
CA VAL A 406 30.29 -2.47 -3.46
C VAL A 406 31.23 -2.85 -2.31
N ALA A 407 30.91 -3.90 -1.54
CA ALA A 407 31.76 -4.38 -0.46
C ALA A 407 33.11 -4.91 -0.97
N ASP A 408 33.10 -5.67 -2.06
CA ASP A 408 34.32 -6.18 -2.68
C ASP A 408 35.22 -5.03 -3.19
N ALA A 409 34.65 -3.94 -3.68
CA ALA A 409 35.38 -2.72 -4.06
C ALA A 409 35.93 -1.95 -2.84
N TYR A 410 35.08 -1.73 -1.82
CA TYR A 410 35.43 -1.00 -0.61
C TYR A 410 36.55 -1.66 0.20
N HIS A 411 36.51 -2.99 0.36
CA HIS A 411 37.53 -3.71 1.11
C HIS A 411 38.89 -3.83 0.42
N LYS A 412 38.98 -3.50 -0.88
CA LYS A 412 40.26 -3.37 -1.59
C LYS A 412 40.98 -2.05 -1.31
N LEU A 413 40.28 -1.07 -0.75
CA LEU A 413 40.86 0.22 -0.38
C LEU A 413 41.81 0.07 0.81
N PRO A 414 42.90 0.88 0.87
CA PRO A 414 43.72 0.97 2.07
C PRO A 414 42.88 1.35 3.30
N PRO A 415 43.20 0.84 4.52
CA PRO A 415 42.41 1.10 5.72
C PRO A 415 42.15 2.56 6.05
N GLU A 416 43.12 3.45 5.73
CA GLU A 416 42.99 4.88 5.95
C GLU A 416 42.01 5.51 4.93
N GLU A 417 41.99 5.03 3.71
CA GLU A 417 41.06 5.50 2.68
C GLU A 417 39.62 5.01 2.98
N GLN A 418 39.45 3.78 3.47
CA GLN A 418 38.15 3.25 3.88
C GLN A 418 37.43 4.16 4.87
N LYS A 419 38.16 4.76 5.84
CA LYS A 419 37.58 5.65 6.87
C LYS A 419 36.99 6.95 6.27
N SER A 420 37.50 7.40 5.14
CA SER A 420 37.12 8.67 4.51
C SER A 420 36.28 8.49 3.23
N CYS A 421 36.20 7.27 2.71
CA CYS A 421 35.51 6.97 1.45
C CYS A 421 34.01 6.80 1.68
N ALA A 422 33.20 7.67 1.09
CA ALA A 422 31.73 7.58 1.11
C ALA A 422 31.22 6.59 0.08
N ILE A 423 30.02 6.06 0.31
CA ILE A 423 29.28 5.28 -0.70
C ILE A 423 28.05 6.08 -1.09
N PHE A 424 27.96 6.45 -2.37
CA PHE A 424 26.87 7.27 -2.90
C PHE A 424 25.93 6.45 -3.78
N GLY A 425 24.67 6.31 -3.33
CA GLY A 425 23.58 5.74 -4.11
C GLY A 425 22.81 6.82 -4.87
N GLN A 426 22.52 6.61 -6.15
CA GLN A 426 21.74 7.54 -6.97
C GLN A 426 20.27 7.59 -6.55
N ASN A 427 19.76 6.56 -5.88
CA ASN A 427 18.40 6.51 -5.38
C ASN A 427 18.30 5.85 -3.99
N TYR A 428 17.14 6.04 -3.33
CA TYR A 428 16.89 5.50 -1.99
C TYR A 428 16.98 3.98 -1.91
N GLY A 429 16.66 3.26 -3.00
CA GLY A 429 16.75 1.80 -3.04
C GLY A 429 18.18 1.31 -2.98
N GLN A 430 19.09 1.93 -3.77
CA GLN A 430 20.53 1.64 -3.73
C GLN A 430 21.11 1.97 -2.34
N ALA A 431 20.82 3.17 -1.82
CA ALA A 431 21.30 3.58 -0.50
C ALA A 431 20.74 2.69 0.62
N GLY A 432 19.43 2.35 0.59
CA GLY A 432 18.79 1.46 1.55
C GLY A 432 19.34 0.03 1.50
N ALA A 433 19.68 -0.47 0.31
CA ALA A 433 20.32 -1.78 0.18
C ALA A 433 21.74 -1.81 0.78
N ILE A 434 22.52 -0.75 0.59
CA ILE A 434 23.83 -0.61 1.24
C ILE A 434 23.65 -0.53 2.77
N ASP A 435 22.73 0.28 3.26
CA ASP A 435 22.47 0.40 4.71
C ASP A 435 22.00 -0.93 5.32
N PHE A 436 21.23 -1.74 4.60
CA PHE A 436 20.69 -2.99 5.11
C PHE A 436 21.61 -4.20 4.89
N PHE A 437 22.03 -4.47 3.67
CA PHE A 437 22.89 -5.62 3.34
C PHE A 437 24.36 -5.31 3.54
N GLY A 438 24.78 -4.11 3.14
CA GLY A 438 26.16 -3.68 3.19
C GLY A 438 26.67 -3.52 4.62
N SER A 439 25.83 -3.06 5.55
CA SER A 439 26.19 -3.01 6.98
C SER A 439 26.60 -4.38 7.55
N LYS A 440 25.95 -5.45 7.09
CA LYS A 440 26.29 -6.84 7.45
C LYS A 440 27.58 -7.33 6.78
N MET A 441 28.06 -6.59 5.79
CA MET A 441 29.31 -6.82 5.06
C MET A 441 30.42 -5.84 5.47
N GLY A 442 30.24 -5.04 6.53
CA GLY A 442 31.22 -4.08 7.02
C GLY A 442 31.28 -2.76 6.24
N LEU A 443 30.27 -2.45 5.42
CA LEU A 443 30.21 -1.16 4.73
C LEU A 443 29.70 -0.05 5.67
N PRO A 444 30.18 1.19 5.50
CA PRO A 444 29.62 2.36 6.14
C PRO A 444 28.22 2.66 5.58
N ALA A 445 27.46 3.47 6.30
CA ALA A 445 26.16 3.92 5.85
C ALA A 445 26.26 4.75 4.57
N ALA A 446 25.38 4.48 3.62
CA ALA A 446 25.34 5.19 2.33
C ALA A 446 24.85 6.62 2.48
N ILE A 447 25.19 7.45 1.51
CA ILE A 447 24.62 8.79 1.32
C ILE A 447 23.92 8.85 -0.03
N SER A 448 22.91 9.72 -0.15
CA SER A 448 22.16 9.93 -1.40
C SER A 448 21.49 11.30 -1.39
N GLY A 449 21.37 11.92 -2.54
CA GLY A 449 20.58 13.12 -2.74
C GLY A 449 19.07 12.82 -2.92
N HIS A 450 18.67 11.55 -2.93
CA HIS A 450 17.32 11.14 -3.28
C HIS A 450 16.41 11.05 -2.05
N GLN A 451 15.17 11.56 -2.18
CA GLN A 451 14.13 11.53 -1.16
C GLN A 451 14.66 11.96 0.23
N SER A 452 14.30 11.26 1.31
CA SER A 452 14.67 11.64 2.67
C SER A 452 16.15 11.44 3.00
N TYR A 453 16.89 10.68 2.21
CA TYR A 453 18.35 10.60 2.33
C TYR A 453 19.03 11.96 2.16
N PHE A 454 18.45 12.84 1.33
CA PHE A 454 18.93 14.21 1.19
C PHE A 454 18.96 14.95 2.54
N TYR A 455 17.94 14.78 3.38
CA TYR A 455 17.86 15.41 4.70
C TYR A 455 18.83 14.80 5.72
N TRP A 456 19.21 13.53 5.54
CA TRP A 456 20.21 12.90 6.42
C TRP A 456 21.64 13.36 6.12
N GLY A 457 21.84 14.05 5.02
CA GLY A 457 23.03 14.80 4.67
C GLY A 457 24.23 13.95 4.25
N PRO A 458 25.39 14.58 4.05
CA PRO A 458 26.62 13.93 3.62
C PRO A 458 27.36 13.20 4.74
N ARG A 459 26.79 13.06 5.92
CA ARG A 459 27.30 12.31 7.09
C ARG A 459 28.75 12.65 7.47
N GLY A 460 29.19 13.89 7.21
CA GLY A 460 30.55 14.37 7.53
C GLY A 460 31.62 13.99 6.52
N TYR A 461 31.31 13.29 5.45
CA TYR A 461 32.28 12.99 4.39
C TYR A 461 32.67 14.26 3.62
N SER A 462 33.97 14.35 3.28
CA SER A 462 34.50 15.45 2.47
C SER A 462 34.12 15.33 1.00
N GLY A 463 33.97 14.09 0.52
CA GLY A 463 33.79 13.74 -0.87
C GLY A 463 35.09 13.50 -1.64
N GLU A 464 36.27 13.55 -0.96
CA GLU A 464 37.58 13.35 -1.58
C GLU A 464 37.77 11.93 -2.13
N CYS A 465 37.19 10.92 -1.44
CA CYS A 465 37.01 9.55 -1.91
C CYS A 465 35.53 9.18 -1.91
N MET A 466 35.04 8.60 -2.99
CA MET A 466 33.66 8.18 -3.11
C MET A 466 33.50 6.95 -4.03
N ILE A 467 32.78 5.93 -3.55
CA ILE A 467 32.27 4.86 -4.40
C ILE A 467 30.88 5.30 -4.88
N VAL A 468 30.73 5.53 -6.19
CA VAL A 468 29.50 6.03 -6.80
C VAL A 468 28.83 4.91 -7.59
N LEU A 469 27.55 4.69 -7.34
CA LEU A 469 26.72 3.72 -8.02
C LEU A 469 25.95 4.40 -9.15
N ASP A 470 25.82 3.72 -10.30
CA ASP A 470 24.88 4.09 -11.37
C ASP A 470 25.07 5.54 -11.86
N ASP A 471 26.26 5.86 -12.37
CA ASP A 471 26.54 7.16 -12.96
C ASP A 471 27.35 7.01 -14.27
N ARG A 472 27.55 8.11 -14.98
CA ARG A 472 28.30 8.17 -16.21
C ARG A 472 29.73 8.63 -15.94
N PRO A 473 30.75 7.90 -16.43
CA PRO A 473 32.13 8.25 -16.15
C PRO A 473 32.50 9.64 -16.66
N GLU A 474 31.87 10.14 -17.74
CA GLU A 474 32.08 11.49 -18.26
C GLU A 474 31.65 12.56 -17.26
N GLN A 475 30.47 12.40 -16.64
CA GLN A 475 29.93 13.32 -15.61
C GLN A 475 30.79 13.26 -14.35
N LEU A 476 31.18 12.05 -13.92
CA LEU A 476 32.07 11.87 -12.79
C LEU A 476 33.46 12.51 -13.04
N GLY A 477 33.96 12.44 -14.26
CA GLY A 477 35.23 13.09 -14.68
C GLY A 477 35.19 14.63 -14.59
N GLU A 478 34.01 15.26 -14.64
CA GLU A 478 33.84 16.69 -14.35
C GLU A 478 34.01 17.00 -12.86
N LEU A 479 33.59 16.08 -12.00
CA LEU A 479 33.57 16.25 -10.55
C LEU A 479 34.84 15.74 -9.85
N TYR A 480 35.53 14.76 -10.43
CA TYR A 480 36.70 14.09 -9.86
C TYR A 480 37.91 14.10 -10.80
N ARG A 481 39.10 14.02 -10.21
CA ARG A 481 40.37 13.92 -11.00
C ARG A 481 40.63 12.51 -11.50
N ASP A 482 40.28 11.52 -10.67
CA ASP A 482 40.47 10.10 -10.97
C ASP A 482 39.14 9.38 -10.81
N VAL A 483 38.75 8.62 -11.85
CA VAL A 483 37.49 7.85 -11.92
C VAL A 483 37.82 6.46 -12.43
N GLU A 484 37.78 5.48 -11.57
CA GLU A 484 38.09 4.08 -11.82
C GLU A 484 36.82 3.22 -11.77
N LYS A 485 36.56 2.44 -12.82
CA LYS A 485 35.51 1.42 -12.76
C LYS A 485 35.97 0.25 -11.89
N VAL A 486 35.29 0.00 -10.77
CA VAL A 486 35.64 -1.02 -9.76
C VAL A 486 34.70 -2.21 -9.71
N GLY A 487 33.57 -2.15 -10.41
CA GLY A 487 32.62 -3.24 -10.46
C GLY A 487 31.49 -3.01 -11.45
N THR A 488 30.70 -4.07 -11.69
CA THR A 488 29.46 -4.02 -12.47
C THR A 488 28.38 -4.78 -11.69
N VAL A 489 27.24 -4.15 -11.54
CA VAL A 489 26.05 -4.74 -10.91
C VAL A 489 25.17 -5.29 -12.01
N PHE A 490 24.82 -6.57 -11.88
CA PHE A 490 23.93 -7.26 -12.80
C PHE A 490 23.21 -8.40 -12.07
N HIS A 491 21.90 -8.50 -12.29
CA HIS A 491 21.11 -9.65 -11.88
C HIS A 491 20.04 -9.96 -12.93
N PRO A 492 19.92 -11.20 -13.45
CA PRO A 492 19.08 -11.51 -14.61
C PRO A 492 17.59 -11.29 -14.39
N LEU A 493 17.13 -11.20 -13.14
CA LEU A 493 15.72 -11.04 -12.77
C LEU A 493 15.38 -9.63 -12.27
N SER A 494 16.38 -8.77 -12.03
CA SER A 494 16.15 -7.38 -11.61
C SER A 494 15.76 -6.50 -12.80
N MET A 495 15.28 -5.30 -12.49
CA MET A 495 14.96 -4.31 -13.54
C MET A 495 16.22 -3.87 -14.29
N PRO A 496 16.13 -3.62 -15.62
CA PRO A 496 17.27 -3.19 -16.40
C PRO A 496 17.97 -1.93 -15.87
N TYR A 497 17.24 -1.01 -15.24
CA TYR A 497 17.83 0.19 -14.62
C TYR A 497 18.67 -0.11 -13.36
N GLN A 498 18.62 -1.34 -12.84
CA GLN A 498 19.49 -1.80 -11.76
C GLN A 498 20.77 -2.47 -12.27
N HIS A 499 21.01 -2.46 -13.60
CA HIS A 499 22.24 -2.95 -14.22
C HIS A 499 23.12 -1.76 -14.53
N PHE A 500 24.19 -1.57 -13.77
CA PHE A 500 25.06 -0.40 -13.86
C PHE A 500 26.49 -0.70 -13.42
N ASP A 501 27.37 0.22 -13.71
CA ASP A 501 28.76 0.18 -13.26
C ASP A 501 28.94 0.93 -11.93
N VAL A 502 29.91 0.48 -11.15
CA VAL A 502 30.33 1.09 -9.90
C VAL A 502 31.69 1.73 -10.09
N TYR A 503 31.81 2.98 -9.70
CA TYR A 503 33.01 3.78 -9.88
C TYR A 503 33.61 4.19 -8.54
N LEU A 504 34.94 4.11 -8.44
CA LEU A 504 35.71 4.70 -7.38
C LEU A 504 36.26 6.04 -7.87
N CYS A 505 35.88 7.11 -7.18
CA CYS A 505 36.19 8.48 -7.52
C CYS A 505 37.12 9.09 -6.47
N ARG A 506 38.19 9.74 -6.90
CA ARG A 506 39.20 10.39 -6.04
C ARG A 506 39.52 11.79 -6.53
N GLY A 507 39.95 12.66 -5.59
CA GLY A 507 40.39 14.00 -5.90
C GLY A 507 39.25 14.92 -6.34
N ALA A 508 38.35 15.25 -5.41
CA ALA A 508 37.20 16.10 -5.64
C ALA A 508 37.57 17.49 -6.21
N LYS A 509 36.93 17.91 -7.29
CA LYS A 509 37.11 19.24 -7.94
C LYS A 509 36.12 20.29 -7.41
N PHE A 510 35.07 19.88 -6.68
CA PHE A 510 34.00 20.75 -6.17
C PHE A 510 34.26 21.32 -4.78
N GLY A 511 35.45 21.09 -4.20
CA GLY A 511 35.83 21.53 -2.86
C GLY A 511 35.31 20.58 -1.77
N THR A 512 34.14 20.83 -1.19
CA THR A 512 33.58 19.94 -0.16
C THR A 512 32.19 19.43 -0.55
N LEU A 513 31.88 18.20 -0.15
CA LEU A 513 30.58 17.58 -0.43
C LEU A 513 29.42 18.41 0.16
N GLY A 514 29.61 19.05 1.29
CA GLY A 514 28.61 19.94 1.90
C GLY A 514 28.23 21.14 1.00
N LYS A 515 29.15 21.69 0.20
CA LYS A 515 28.86 22.75 -0.78
C LYS A 515 28.11 22.23 -2.01
N LEU A 516 28.41 20.99 -2.42
CA LEU A 516 27.73 20.33 -3.55
C LEU A 516 26.34 19.83 -3.14
N TRP A 517 26.10 19.52 -1.87
CA TRP A 517 24.92 18.82 -1.37
C TRP A 517 23.58 19.41 -1.83
N PRO A 518 23.33 20.74 -1.81
CA PRO A 518 22.09 21.32 -2.28
C PRO A 518 21.82 21.07 -3.78
N GLN A 519 22.87 20.86 -4.59
CA GLN A 519 22.77 20.68 -6.04
C GLN A 519 22.43 19.25 -6.45
N ILE A 520 22.68 18.28 -5.55
CA ILE A 520 22.36 16.86 -5.80
C ILE A 520 21.00 16.44 -5.27
N LYS A 521 20.20 17.41 -4.78
CA LYS A 521 18.83 17.15 -4.36
C LYS A 521 18.02 16.56 -5.51
N ARG A 522 17.41 15.39 -5.28
CA ARG A 522 16.63 14.68 -6.28
C ARG A 522 15.36 14.12 -5.67
N TRP A 523 14.24 14.74 -6.01
CA TRP A 523 12.91 14.34 -5.60
C TRP A 523 12.05 14.11 -6.85
N ASN A 524 11.98 12.84 -7.31
CA ASN A 524 11.27 12.44 -8.53
C ASN A 524 10.75 10.98 -8.47
#